data_3c675f1ad8a59af1047a9f286e83db8f
#
_entry.id   3c675f1ad8a59af1047a9f286e83db8f
#
_cell.length_a   1.000
_cell.length_b   1.000
_cell.length_c   1.000
_cell.angle_alpha   90.00
_cell.angle_beta   90.00
_cell.angle_gamma   90.00
#
_symmetry.space_group_name_H-M   'P 1'
#
loop_
_entity.id
_entity.type
_entity.pdbx_description
1 polymer ?
#
loop_
_entity_poly.entity_id
_entity_poly.type
_entity_poly.pdbx_seq_one_letter_code
_entity_poly.pdbx_strand_id
1 'polypeptide(L)'
;MAHSASASRQWVSEELAQSAEHVAERGRAEGQAWLAGLWRRTAAVVWAAVVLLLLGQALTAVGAGWTAARTAGLAAALLMALSLTAGSWFHRAKGGVLAPVIGEDNRLSTSRTVAAAWVLFVAYSVLVLAGRLAAASRQRDRDALISGLDLARGAGIVTVLAVLCGIAVLVRRVVGLRVLGQRLQKVRADRPRAADLLTDDAGRGTFADIQYVVISGVALVFAAVRLARRPEQLPDLPWGLAVMVLVSAATYLAGKYAEGGRPVILSVVRAREAGDLDGPIRTGDDIEIRGAGFVPPGAQGADRLARMVVRVGAVHVHVPLIPVPGGFRNPTDTLLTVPVPADVEPGRVEVQVVTAAGVETNRYAVDVTE
;
A
#
# COMPACT_ATOMS: atom_id res chain seq x y z
N MET A 1 -33.44 -38.97 -4.22
CA MET A 1 -33.72 -37.54 -4.07
C MET A 1 -32.84 -36.81 -5.08
N ALA A 2 -33.43 -36.22 -6.11
CA ALA A 2 -32.68 -35.44 -7.08
C ALA A 2 -32.33 -34.09 -6.43
N HIS A 3 -31.08 -33.88 -6.08
CA HIS A 3 -30.63 -32.55 -5.67
C HIS A 3 -30.80 -31.62 -6.89
N SER A 4 -31.45 -30.48 -6.69
CA SER A 4 -31.55 -29.47 -7.74
C SER A 4 -30.15 -29.00 -8.14
N ALA A 5 -29.94 -28.63 -9.38
CA ALA A 5 -28.63 -28.18 -9.89
C ALA A 5 -28.10 -26.95 -9.10
N SER A 6 -29.02 -26.14 -8.54
CA SER A 6 -28.71 -25.02 -7.66
C SER A 6 -28.16 -25.47 -6.29
N ALA A 7 -28.76 -26.48 -5.66
CA ALA A 7 -28.29 -27.02 -4.37
C ALA A 7 -26.89 -27.64 -4.49
N SER A 8 -26.62 -28.36 -5.61
CA SER A 8 -25.29 -28.90 -5.87
C SER A 8 -24.24 -27.81 -6.08
N ARG A 9 -24.59 -26.72 -6.78
CA ARG A 9 -23.69 -25.56 -6.99
C ARG A 9 -23.42 -24.84 -5.67
N GLN A 10 -24.41 -24.67 -4.82
CA GLN A 10 -24.26 -24.04 -3.51
C GLN A 10 -23.37 -24.87 -2.59
N TRP A 11 -23.56 -26.20 -2.54
CA TRP A 11 -22.70 -27.11 -1.76
C TRP A 11 -21.25 -27.07 -2.23
N VAL A 12 -20.98 -27.10 -3.55
CA VAL A 12 -19.63 -26.96 -4.11
C VAL A 12 -19.03 -25.59 -3.75
N SER A 13 -19.82 -24.54 -3.77
CA SER A 13 -19.37 -23.20 -3.38
C SER A 13 -19.01 -23.10 -1.89
N GLU A 14 -19.77 -23.74 -1.01
CA GLU A 14 -19.50 -23.79 0.43
C GLU A 14 -18.21 -24.57 0.71
N GLU A 15 -18.01 -25.71 0.05
CA GLU A 15 -16.80 -26.54 0.17
C GLU A 15 -15.55 -25.79 -0.35
N LEU A 16 -15.68 -25.07 -1.49
CA LEU A 16 -14.63 -24.21 -2.01
C LEU A 16 -14.33 -23.05 -1.06
N ALA A 17 -15.34 -22.46 -0.45
CA ALA A 17 -15.18 -21.39 0.52
C ALA A 17 -14.43 -21.87 1.77
N GLN A 18 -14.75 -23.05 2.31
CA GLN A 18 -14.05 -23.64 3.46
C GLN A 18 -12.60 -23.98 3.12
N SER A 19 -12.38 -24.60 1.96
CA SER A 19 -11.02 -24.91 1.47
C SER A 19 -10.19 -23.65 1.30
N ALA A 20 -10.79 -22.60 0.73
CA ALA A 20 -10.15 -21.31 0.53
C ALA A 20 -9.84 -20.61 1.86
N GLU A 21 -10.69 -20.74 2.87
CA GLU A 21 -10.45 -20.19 4.22
C GLU A 21 -9.24 -20.86 4.90
N HIS A 22 -9.12 -22.17 4.82
CA HIS A 22 -7.93 -22.92 5.30
C HIS A 22 -6.66 -22.51 4.57
N VAL A 23 -6.71 -22.29 3.26
CA VAL A 23 -5.56 -21.79 2.48
C VAL A 23 -5.20 -20.37 2.92
N ALA A 24 -6.19 -19.52 3.14
CA ALA A 24 -5.99 -18.14 3.60
C ALA A 24 -5.39 -18.06 5.01
N GLU A 25 -5.75 -18.98 5.90
CA GLU A 25 -5.16 -19.06 7.25
C GLU A 25 -3.69 -19.46 7.20
N ARG A 26 -3.34 -20.46 6.39
CA ARG A 26 -1.92 -20.83 6.15
C ARG A 26 -1.15 -19.67 5.53
N GLY A 27 -1.70 -19.02 4.49
CA GLY A 27 -1.09 -17.85 3.86
C GLY A 27 -0.87 -16.68 4.84
N ARG A 28 -1.78 -16.46 5.77
CA ARG A 28 -1.62 -15.46 6.85
C ARG A 28 -0.50 -15.83 7.82
N ALA A 29 -0.41 -17.10 8.23
CA ALA A 29 0.66 -17.60 9.11
C ALA A 29 2.03 -17.50 8.42
N GLU A 30 2.12 -17.90 7.15
CA GLU A 30 3.33 -17.75 6.33
C GLU A 30 3.73 -16.29 6.14
N GLY A 31 2.77 -15.40 5.89
CA GLY A 31 3.00 -13.96 5.78
C GLY A 31 3.53 -13.35 7.09
N GLN A 32 3.03 -13.78 8.24
CA GLN A 32 3.54 -13.35 9.54
C GLN A 32 4.97 -13.88 9.80
N ALA A 33 5.23 -15.15 9.49
CA ALA A 33 6.57 -15.75 9.59
C ALA A 33 7.57 -15.03 8.66
N TRP A 34 7.13 -14.65 7.45
CA TRP A 34 7.92 -13.88 6.50
C TRP A 34 8.26 -12.48 7.04
N LEU A 35 7.28 -11.76 7.60
CA LEU A 35 7.50 -10.45 8.25
C LEU A 35 8.46 -10.56 9.43
N ALA A 36 8.34 -11.61 10.24
CA ALA A 36 9.26 -11.88 11.34
C ALA A 36 10.69 -12.18 10.86
N GLY A 37 10.88 -12.72 9.65
CA GLY A 37 12.19 -12.90 9.02
C GLY A 37 12.76 -11.63 8.38
N LEU A 38 11.90 -10.67 8.02
CA LEU A 38 12.27 -9.47 7.26
C LEU A 38 13.18 -8.53 8.06
N TRP A 39 13.05 -8.49 9.38
CA TRP A 39 13.89 -7.64 10.22
C TRP A 39 15.38 -7.98 10.12
N ARG A 40 15.74 -9.27 10.03
CA ARG A 40 17.13 -9.70 9.87
C ARG A 40 17.67 -9.29 8.49
N ARG A 41 16.88 -9.45 7.45
CA ARG A 41 17.26 -9.09 6.07
C ARG A 41 17.45 -7.58 5.95
N THR A 42 16.54 -6.79 6.50
CA THR A 42 16.63 -5.32 6.45
C THR A 42 17.79 -4.80 7.31
N ALA A 43 18.04 -5.38 8.48
CA ALA A 43 19.22 -5.08 9.28
C ALA A 43 20.52 -5.41 8.51
N ALA A 44 20.59 -6.59 7.86
CA ALA A 44 21.74 -6.95 7.01
C ALA A 44 21.96 -5.95 5.87
N VAL A 45 20.91 -5.47 5.21
CA VAL A 45 21.00 -4.43 4.16
C VAL A 45 21.55 -3.11 4.73
N VAL A 46 21.08 -2.69 5.91
CA VAL A 46 21.59 -1.47 6.58
C VAL A 46 23.08 -1.59 6.87
N TRP A 47 23.53 -2.73 7.42
CA TRP A 47 24.97 -2.93 7.69
C TRP A 47 25.78 -3.11 6.42
N ALA A 48 25.26 -3.75 5.39
CA ALA A 48 25.90 -3.82 4.07
C ALA A 48 26.11 -2.42 3.47
N ALA A 49 25.13 -1.51 3.62
CA ALA A 49 25.28 -0.12 3.18
C ALA A 49 26.41 0.61 3.92
N VAL A 50 26.59 0.38 5.22
CA VAL A 50 27.69 0.94 6.01
C VAL A 50 29.04 0.41 5.52
N VAL A 51 29.14 -0.90 5.25
CA VAL A 51 30.36 -1.52 4.71
C VAL A 51 30.67 -0.97 3.33
N LEU A 52 29.69 -0.85 2.45
CA LEU A 52 29.86 -0.26 1.12
C LEU A 52 30.32 1.21 1.17
N LEU A 53 29.75 1.98 2.11
CA LEU A 53 30.20 3.36 2.36
C LEU A 53 31.66 3.40 2.82
N LEU A 54 32.04 2.52 3.76
CA LEU A 54 33.44 2.42 4.24
C LEU A 54 34.38 2.06 3.09
N LEU A 55 34.05 1.04 2.29
CA LEU A 55 34.85 0.63 1.16
C LEU A 55 34.98 1.75 0.11
N GLY A 56 33.89 2.42 -0.23
CA GLY A 56 33.88 3.54 -1.17
C GLY A 56 34.73 4.72 -0.67
N GLN A 57 34.66 5.02 0.63
CA GLN A 57 35.51 6.06 1.24
C GLN A 57 36.99 5.63 1.29
N ALA A 58 37.29 4.38 1.61
CA ALA A 58 38.63 3.86 1.62
C ALA A 58 39.28 3.90 0.22
N LEU A 59 38.55 3.43 -0.79
CA LEU A 59 39.04 3.48 -2.20
C LEU A 59 39.33 4.90 -2.67
N THR A 60 38.44 5.85 -2.35
CA THR A 60 38.64 7.26 -2.71
C THR A 60 39.67 7.97 -1.83
N ALA A 61 40.04 7.41 -0.69
CA ALA A 61 41.11 7.94 0.19
C ALA A 61 42.52 7.63 -0.31
N VAL A 62 42.70 6.59 -1.10
CA VAL A 62 44.03 6.17 -1.61
C VAL A 62 44.75 7.32 -2.34
N GLY A 63 44.02 8.16 -3.09
CA GLY A 63 44.62 9.31 -3.78
C GLY A 63 44.49 10.66 -3.07
N ALA A 64 43.48 10.83 -2.22
CA ALA A 64 43.13 12.12 -1.63
C ALA A 64 43.35 12.22 -0.10
N GLY A 65 43.80 11.12 0.53
CA GLY A 65 43.99 11.04 1.97
C GLY A 65 42.67 10.91 2.76
N TRP A 66 42.81 10.60 4.04
CA TRP A 66 41.65 10.46 4.95
C TRP A 66 41.32 11.81 5.59
N THR A 67 40.05 12.21 5.55
CA THR A 67 39.61 13.52 6.05
C THR A 67 38.68 13.40 7.23
N ALA A 68 38.58 14.43 8.08
CA ALA A 68 37.61 14.50 9.19
C ALA A 68 36.15 14.36 8.71
N ALA A 69 35.84 14.84 7.51
CA ALA A 69 34.51 14.67 6.91
C ALA A 69 34.17 13.19 6.66
N ARG A 70 35.15 12.38 6.23
CA ARG A 70 34.97 10.92 6.04
C ARG A 70 34.72 10.22 7.36
N THR A 71 35.51 10.56 8.40
CA THR A 71 35.28 10.02 9.75
C THR A 71 33.89 10.38 10.29
N ALA A 72 33.48 11.65 10.14
CA ALA A 72 32.14 12.10 10.55
C ALA A 72 31.02 11.38 9.77
N GLY A 73 31.20 11.18 8.46
CA GLY A 73 30.25 10.44 7.64
C GLY A 73 30.09 8.99 8.06
N LEU A 74 31.19 8.29 8.36
CA LEU A 74 31.15 6.91 8.88
C LEU A 74 30.56 6.85 10.27
N ALA A 75 30.89 7.76 11.17
CA ALA A 75 30.31 7.82 12.52
C ALA A 75 28.80 8.04 12.45
N ALA A 76 28.34 8.95 11.58
CA ALA A 76 26.92 9.18 11.34
C ALA A 76 26.23 7.92 10.79
N ALA A 77 26.84 7.24 9.83
CA ALA A 77 26.29 5.99 9.27
C ALA A 77 26.20 4.88 10.32
N LEU A 78 27.21 4.73 11.17
CA LEU A 78 27.21 3.77 12.27
C LEU A 78 26.10 4.09 13.28
N LEU A 79 25.98 5.35 13.72
CA LEU A 79 24.91 5.77 14.65
C LEU A 79 23.52 5.50 14.07
N MET A 80 23.31 5.81 12.79
CA MET A 80 22.05 5.51 12.12
C MET A 80 21.80 4.01 11.99
N ALA A 81 22.81 3.21 11.64
CA ALA A 81 22.68 1.77 11.53
C ALA A 81 22.33 1.14 12.89
N LEU A 82 22.97 1.59 13.96
CA LEU A 82 22.65 1.16 15.33
C LEU A 82 21.22 1.53 15.71
N SER A 83 20.80 2.78 15.46
CA SER A 83 19.45 3.27 15.76
C SER A 83 18.38 2.50 14.95
N LEU A 84 18.61 2.28 13.65
CA LEU A 84 17.73 1.50 12.79
C LEU A 84 17.67 0.02 13.20
N THR A 85 18.80 -0.55 13.62
CA THR A 85 18.85 -1.94 14.12
C THR A 85 18.09 -2.07 15.44
N ALA A 86 18.24 -1.12 16.36
CA ALA A 86 17.49 -1.08 17.62
C ALA A 86 15.98 -0.93 17.35
N GLY A 87 15.59 0.03 16.49
CA GLY A 87 14.19 0.20 16.06
C GLY A 87 13.63 -1.05 15.38
N SER A 88 14.44 -1.70 14.55
CA SER A 88 14.10 -2.97 13.90
C SER A 88 13.82 -4.09 14.90
N TRP A 89 14.59 -4.16 15.97
CA TRP A 89 14.38 -5.12 17.05
C TRP A 89 13.03 -4.92 17.74
N PHE A 90 12.66 -3.69 18.08
CA PHE A 90 11.36 -3.39 18.68
C PHE A 90 10.19 -3.74 17.76
N HIS A 91 10.36 -3.59 16.45
CA HIS A 91 9.33 -3.87 15.43
C HIS A 91 9.54 -5.20 14.70
N ARG A 92 10.28 -6.16 15.26
CA ARG A 92 10.65 -7.42 14.59
C ARG A 92 9.47 -8.24 14.08
N ALA A 93 8.34 -8.22 14.79
CA ALA A 93 7.11 -8.92 14.37
C ALA A 93 6.33 -8.21 13.24
N LYS A 94 6.66 -6.93 12.95
CA LYS A 94 5.94 -6.07 11.99
C LYS A 94 6.79 -5.67 10.78
N GLY A 95 7.89 -6.39 10.50
CA GLY A 95 8.76 -6.11 9.36
C GLY A 95 10.02 -5.29 9.66
N GLY A 96 10.38 -5.07 10.94
CA GLY A 96 11.63 -4.44 11.35
C GLY A 96 11.76 -2.98 10.93
N VAL A 97 12.84 -2.62 10.21
CA VAL A 97 13.08 -1.25 9.71
C VAL A 97 11.96 -0.76 8.80
N LEU A 98 11.29 -1.67 8.07
CA LEU A 98 10.20 -1.31 7.16
C LEU A 98 8.85 -1.13 7.86
N ALA A 99 8.72 -1.46 9.14
CA ALA A 99 7.46 -1.35 9.87
C ALA A 99 6.76 0.03 9.75
N PRO A 100 7.46 1.18 9.82
CA PRO A 100 6.83 2.49 9.68
C PRO A 100 6.25 2.77 8.28
N VAL A 101 6.80 2.13 7.24
CA VAL A 101 6.43 2.35 5.84
C VAL A 101 5.43 1.31 5.32
N ILE A 102 5.17 0.22 6.07
CA ILE A 102 4.12 -0.75 5.77
C ILE A 102 2.76 -0.16 6.16
N GLY A 103 1.79 -0.21 5.23
CA GLY A 103 0.41 0.21 5.45
C GLY A 103 -0.41 -0.79 6.27
N GLU A 104 -1.62 -0.39 6.65
CA GLU A 104 -2.58 -1.27 7.35
C GLU A 104 -3.08 -2.40 6.43
N ASP A 105 -3.01 -2.18 5.13
CA ASP A 105 -3.27 -3.14 4.05
C ASP A 105 -2.11 -4.10 3.78
N ASN A 106 -1.07 -4.10 4.62
CA ASN A 106 0.15 -4.92 4.49
C ASN A 106 0.92 -4.71 3.17
N ARG A 107 0.85 -3.49 2.60
CA ARG A 107 1.60 -3.05 1.41
C ARG A 107 2.60 -1.97 1.80
N LEU A 108 3.66 -1.80 0.99
CA LEU A 108 4.55 -0.64 1.15
C LEU A 108 3.84 0.64 0.70
N SER A 109 3.78 1.61 1.60
CA SER A 109 3.19 2.93 1.31
C SER A 109 4.20 3.82 0.62
N THR A 110 3.93 4.24 -0.61
CA THR A 110 4.79 5.10 -1.42
C THR A 110 5.10 6.41 -0.71
N SER A 111 4.08 7.11 -0.17
CA SER A 111 4.27 8.38 0.53
C SER A 111 5.12 8.25 1.80
N ARG A 112 4.89 7.20 2.61
CA ARG A 112 5.69 6.96 3.82
C ARG A 112 7.12 6.57 3.49
N THR A 113 7.33 5.77 2.43
CA THR A 113 8.67 5.34 2.00
C THR A 113 9.48 6.53 1.51
N VAL A 114 8.90 7.39 0.68
CA VAL A 114 9.55 8.62 0.20
C VAL A 114 9.86 9.56 1.38
N ALA A 115 8.89 9.81 2.26
CA ALA A 115 9.11 10.65 3.44
C ALA A 115 10.20 10.07 4.35
N ALA A 116 10.18 8.76 4.63
CA ALA A 116 11.19 8.10 5.44
C ALA A 116 12.60 8.21 4.83
N ALA A 117 12.73 8.05 3.50
CA ALA A 117 14.02 8.22 2.82
C ALA A 117 14.58 9.64 3.01
N TRP A 118 13.74 10.67 2.88
CA TRP A 118 14.14 12.06 3.11
C TRP A 118 14.46 12.34 4.58
N VAL A 119 13.66 11.83 5.52
CA VAL A 119 13.94 11.96 6.98
C VAL A 119 15.29 11.34 7.32
N LEU A 120 15.55 10.12 6.83
CA LEU A 120 16.82 9.44 7.08
C LEU A 120 18.01 10.19 6.45
N PHE A 121 17.83 10.72 5.24
CA PHE A 121 18.86 11.51 4.57
C PHE A 121 19.18 12.80 5.32
N VAL A 122 18.16 13.56 5.76
CA VAL A 122 18.37 14.80 6.52
C VAL A 122 18.98 14.50 7.89
N ALA A 123 18.51 13.44 8.57
CA ALA A 123 19.10 13.00 9.84
C ALA A 123 20.59 12.64 9.67
N TYR A 124 20.93 11.90 8.62
CA TYR A 124 22.32 11.60 8.27
C TYR A 124 23.14 12.88 8.06
N SER A 125 22.61 13.83 7.28
CA SER A 125 23.29 15.11 7.00
C SER A 125 23.58 15.90 8.27
N VAL A 126 22.59 15.97 9.17
CA VAL A 126 22.75 16.64 10.48
C VAL A 126 23.77 15.91 11.35
N LEU A 127 23.77 14.58 11.39
CA LEU A 127 24.76 13.80 12.16
C LEU A 127 26.19 13.99 11.61
N VAL A 128 26.36 14.09 10.29
CA VAL A 128 27.66 14.42 9.69
C VAL A 128 28.15 15.79 10.16
N LEU A 129 27.27 16.81 10.11
CA LEU A 129 27.60 18.15 10.59
C LEU A 129 27.93 18.16 12.10
N ALA A 130 27.14 17.46 12.92
CA ALA A 130 27.38 17.32 14.35
C ALA A 130 28.73 16.64 14.66
N GLY A 131 29.06 15.56 13.94
CA GLY A 131 30.35 14.88 14.06
C GLY A 131 31.53 15.78 13.67
N ARG A 132 31.40 16.58 12.62
CA ARG A 132 32.40 17.58 12.23
C ARG A 132 32.52 18.71 13.23
N LEU A 133 31.40 19.18 13.79
CA LEU A 133 31.39 20.20 14.84
C LEU A 133 32.12 19.72 16.10
N ALA A 134 31.89 18.47 16.50
CA ALA A 134 32.57 17.84 17.61
C ALA A 134 34.10 17.71 17.39
N ALA A 135 34.51 17.48 16.16
CA ALA A 135 35.92 17.36 15.78
C ALA A 135 36.63 18.72 15.53
N ALA A 136 35.88 19.82 15.41
CA ALA A 136 36.44 21.14 15.12
C ALA A 136 37.13 21.74 16.33
N SER A 137 38.45 21.99 16.21
CA SER A 137 39.26 22.59 17.30
C SER A 137 39.28 24.10 17.25
N ARG A 138 39.12 24.70 16.05
CA ARG A 138 39.18 26.15 15.87
C ARG A 138 37.78 26.77 15.96
N GLN A 139 37.64 27.92 16.65
CA GLN A 139 36.35 28.61 16.78
C GLN A 139 35.75 29.01 15.40
N ARG A 140 36.60 29.50 14.48
CA ARG A 140 36.19 29.88 13.14
C ARG A 140 35.52 28.70 12.38
N ASP A 141 36.05 27.47 12.53
CA ASP A 141 35.49 26.29 11.89
C ASP A 141 34.12 25.90 12.50
N ARG A 142 33.99 26.06 13.82
CA ARG A 142 32.72 25.87 14.55
C ARG A 142 31.67 26.84 14.09
N ASP A 143 31.99 28.12 13.98
CA ASP A 143 31.08 29.18 13.56
C ASP A 143 30.63 28.96 12.09
N ALA A 144 31.55 28.51 11.24
CA ALA A 144 31.22 28.13 9.85
C ALA A 144 30.25 26.94 9.77
N LEU A 145 30.44 25.89 10.61
CA LEU A 145 29.56 24.72 10.65
C LEU A 145 28.17 25.09 11.23
N ILE A 146 28.12 25.93 12.27
CA ILE A 146 26.86 26.42 12.83
C ILE A 146 26.10 27.26 11.79
N SER A 147 26.79 28.14 11.05
CA SER A 147 26.17 28.89 9.95
C SER A 147 25.74 28.00 8.78
N GLY A 148 26.32 26.80 8.63
CA GLY A 148 25.92 25.80 7.66
C GLY A 148 24.58 25.13 7.97
N LEU A 149 24.09 25.23 9.22
CA LEU A 149 22.76 24.79 9.66
C LEU A 149 21.68 25.88 9.48
N ASP A 150 22.05 27.07 8.96
CA ASP A 150 21.09 28.16 8.77
C ASP A 150 19.96 27.73 7.83
N LEU A 151 18.73 27.94 8.30
CA LEU A 151 17.52 27.66 7.54
C LEU A 151 17.45 28.43 6.21
N ALA A 152 18.06 29.63 6.16
CA ALA A 152 18.10 30.41 4.90
C ALA A 152 18.86 29.69 3.79
N ARG A 153 19.90 28.93 4.13
CA ARG A 153 20.70 28.14 3.19
C ARG A 153 20.10 26.75 2.91
N GLY A 154 19.41 26.17 3.89
CA GLY A 154 18.74 24.87 3.80
C GLY A 154 17.25 24.96 3.48
N ALA A 155 16.72 26.13 3.13
CA ALA A 155 15.29 26.34 2.95
C ALA A 155 14.64 25.34 1.96
N GLY A 156 15.29 25.03 0.86
CA GLY A 156 14.80 24.08 -0.15
C GLY A 156 14.61 22.69 0.41
N ILE A 157 15.61 22.13 1.12
CA ILE A 157 15.55 20.77 1.66
C ILE A 157 14.55 20.67 2.82
N VAL A 158 14.50 21.67 3.69
CA VAL A 158 13.56 21.71 4.82
C VAL A 158 12.12 21.80 4.32
N THR A 159 11.87 22.63 3.30
CA THR A 159 10.54 22.75 2.67
C THR A 159 10.13 21.42 2.05
N VAL A 160 10.99 20.77 1.28
CA VAL A 160 10.71 19.45 0.68
C VAL A 160 10.41 18.44 1.77
N LEU A 161 11.24 18.34 2.82
CA LEU A 161 11.01 17.43 3.92
C LEU A 161 9.66 17.66 4.60
N ALA A 162 9.33 18.91 4.92
CA ALA A 162 8.07 19.26 5.58
C ALA A 162 6.86 18.88 4.72
N VAL A 163 6.92 19.16 3.41
CA VAL A 163 5.84 18.81 2.49
C VAL A 163 5.70 17.31 2.33
N LEU A 164 6.78 16.57 2.15
CA LEU A 164 6.73 15.12 1.98
C LEU A 164 6.18 14.42 3.25
N CYS A 165 6.58 14.88 4.43
CA CYS A 165 5.99 14.40 5.69
C CYS A 165 4.51 14.77 5.78
N GLY A 166 4.13 15.99 5.41
CA GLY A 166 2.74 16.43 5.35
C GLY A 166 1.91 15.59 4.39
N ILE A 167 2.41 15.32 3.19
CA ILE A 167 1.77 14.44 2.20
C ILE A 167 1.58 13.02 2.76
N ALA A 168 2.58 12.45 3.45
CA ALA A 168 2.45 11.12 4.04
C ALA A 168 1.31 11.07 5.07
N VAL A 169 1.15 12.12 5.89
CA VAL A 169 0.05 12.24 6.86
C VAL A 169 -1.30 12.45 6.16
N LEU A 170 -1.36 13.36 5.18
CA LEU A 170 -2.57 13.67 4.43
C LEU A 170 -3.09 12.47 3.65
N VAL A 171 -2.22 11.75 2.93
CA VAL A 171 -2.59 10.54 2.19
C VAL A 171 -3.15 9.48 3.14
N ARG A 172 -2.50 9.24 4.28
CA ARG A 172 -3.01 8.33 5.30
C ARG A 172 -4.42 8.74 5.76
N ARG A 173 -4.62 10.03 6.02
CA ARG A 173 -5.92 10.55 6.48
C ARG A 173 -7.00 10.43 5.41
N VAL A 174 -6.70 10.82 4.16
CA VAL A 174 -7.61 10.73 3.03
C VAL A 174 -8.02 9.29 2.76
N VAL A 175 -7.05 8.37 2.64
CA VAL A 175 -7.31 6.95 2.42
C VAL A 175 -8.13 6.37 3.58
N GLY A 176 -7.75 6.65 4.83
CA GLY A 176 -8.47 6.16 6.01
C GLY A 176 -9.93 6.64 6.04
N LEU A 177 -10.19 7.92 5.79
CA LEU A 177 -11.56 8.47 5.75
C LEU A 177 -12.40 7.84 4.62
N ARG A 178 -11.79 7.58 3.46
CA ARG A 178 -12.50 6.96 2.32
C ARG A 178 -12.81 5.48 2.55
N VAL A 179 -11.92 4.75 3.22
CA VAL A 179 -12.17 3.36 3.64
C VAL A 179 -13.29 3.32 4.69
N LEU A 180 -13.22 4.16 5.72
CA LEU A 180 -14.28 4.26 6.74
C LEU A 180 -15.63 4.68 6.15
N GLY A 181 -15.63 5.58 5.15
CA GLY A 181 -16.83 6.02 4.43
C GLY A 181 -17.29 5.05 3.34
N GLN A 182 -16.72 3.87 3.25
CA GLN A 182 -17.04 2.84 2.23
C GLN A 182 -16.91 3.35 0.76
N ARG A 183 -16.07 4.37 0.54
CA ARG A 183 -15.80 4.95 -0.78
C ARG A 183 -14.54 4.40 -1.45
N LEU A 184 -13.75 3.64 -0.71
CA LEU A 184 -12.54 2.98 -1.18
C LEU A 184 -12.48 1.57 -0.62
N GLN A 185 -12.32 0.61 -1.51
CA GLN A 185 -12.17 -0.79 -1.15
C GLN A 185 -10.68 -1.12 -1.01
N LYS A 186 -10.26 -1.61 0.17
CA LYS A 186 -8.89 -2.04 0.43
C LYS A 186 -8.87 -3.49 0.88
N VAL A 187 -8.11 -4.30 0.17
CA VAL A 187 -7.88 -5.70 0.49
C VAL A 187 -6.45 -5.88 0.97
N ARG A 188 -6.30 -6.49 2.14
CA ARG A 188 -4.99 -6.71 2.75
C ARG A 188 -4.15 -7.66 1.89
N ALA A 189 -2.91 -7.26 1.58
CA ALA A 189 -1.95 -8.10 0.89
C ALA A 189 -1.37 -9.18 1.82
N ASP A 190 -0.94 -10.32 1.26
CA ASP A 190 -0.33 -11.38 2.05
C ASP A 190 1.05 -10.97 2.56
N ARG A 191 1.78 -10.23 1.76
CA ARG A 191 3.11 -9.70 2.10
C ARG A 191 3.40 -8.39 1.36
N PRO A 192 4.14 -7.45 1.97
CA PRO A 192 4.59 -6.24 1.28
C PRO A 192 5.63 -6.59 0.21
N ARG A 193 5.55 -5.90 -0.93
CA ARG A 193 6.44 -6.05 -2.08
C ARG A 193 7.02 -4.70 -2.49
N ALA A 194 8.25 -4.68 -3.02
CA ALA A 194 8.84 -3.45 -3.55
C ALA A 194 8.02 -2.86 -4.71
N ALA A 195 7.34 -3.71 -5.49
CA ALA A 195 6.43 -3.28 -6.56
C ALA A 195 5.27 -2.41 -6.06
N ASP A 196 4.84 -2.56 -4.80
CA ASP A 196 3.75 -1.77 -4.21
C ASP A 196 4.03 -0.26 -4.26
N LEU A 197 5.31 0.14 -4.36
CA LEU A 197 5.71 1.55 -4.48
C LEU A 197 5.37 2.17 -5.84
N LEU A 198 5.14 1.35 -6.85
CA LEU A 198 4.98 1.76 -8.26
C LEU A 198 3.64 1.30 -8.85
N THR A 199 2.86 0.52 -8.10
CA THR A 199 1.63 -0.11 -8.59
C THR A 199 0.42 0.23 -7.72
N ASP A 200 -0.76 0.14 -8.34
CA ASP A 200 -2.05 0.18 -7.63
C ASP A 200 -2.32 -1.15 -6.87
N ASP A 201 -3.47 -1.21 -6.19
CA ASP A 201 -3.88 -2.41 -5.45
C ASP A 201 -4.16 -3.62 -6.35
N ALA A 202 -4.37 -3.42 -7.64
CA ALA A 202 -4.51 -4.48 -8.64
C ALA A 202 -3.17 -4.94 -9.23
N GLY A 203 -2.05 -4.32 -8.83
CA GLY A 203 -0.71 -4.61 -9.32
C GLY A 203 -0.38 -3.95 -10.67
N ARG A 204 -1.19 -2.99 -11.14
CA ARG A 204 -0.95 -2.23 -12.37
C ARG A 204 -0.11 -0.99 -12.05
N GLY A 205 0.87 -0.68 -12.90
CA GLY A 205 1.68 0.51 -12.76
C GLY A 205 0.85 1.80 -12.80
N THR A 206 1.04 2.69 -11.83
CA THR A 206 0.37 4.00 -11.81
C THR A 206 1.34 5.10 -12.11
N PHE A 207 0.98 5.99 -13.04
CA PHE A 207 1.82 7.13 -13.40
C PHE A 207 2.10 8.04 -12.18
N ALA A 208 1.09 8.26 -11.34
CA ALA A 208 1.21 9.13 -10.17
C ALA A 208 2.22 8.59 -9.14
N ASP A 209 2.22 7.28 -8.87
CA ASP A 209 3.17 6.65 -7.95
C ASP A 209 4.59 6.64 -8.55
N ILE A 210 4.72 6.24 -9.82
CA ILE A 210 6.02 6.15 -10.51
C ILE A 210 6.70 7.51 -10.57
N GLN A 211 6.02 8.55 -11.05
CA GLN A 211 6.61 9.88 -11.18
C GLN A 211 7.00 10.48 -9.82
N TYR A 212 6.20 10.22 -8.76
CA TYR A 212 6.50 10.69 -7.41
C TYR A 212 7.77 10.04 -6.85
N VAL A 213 7.93 8.72 -7.03
CA VAL A 213 9.15 7.99 -6.62
C VAL A 213 10.36 8.45 -7.41
N VAL A 214 10.23 8.57 -8.74
CA VAL A 214 11.35 8.95 -9.62
C VAL A 214 11.83 10.37 -9.35
N ILE A 215 10.92 11.35 -9.32
CA ILE A 215 11.28 12.75 -9.07
C ILE A 215 11.90 12.92 -7.68
N SER A 216 11.29 12.30 -6.65
CA SER A 216 11.83 12.34 -5.29
C SER A 216 13.20 11.66 -5.19
N GLY A 217 13.38 10.54 -5.89
CA GLY A 217 14.66 9.81 -5.94
C GLY A 217 15.77 10.63 -6.61
N VAL A 218 15.48 11.26 -7.75
CA VAL A 218 16.43 12.15 -8.44
C VAL A 218 16.84 13.33 -7.55
N ALA A 219 15.86 13.96 -6.87
CA ALA A 219 16.15 15.05 -5.96
C ALA A 219 17.00 14.59 -4.76
N LEU A 220 16.73 13.41 -4.23
CA LEU A 220 17.52 12.81 -3.13
C LEU A 220 18.95 12.51 -3.56
N VAL A 221 19.16 11.95 -4.76
CA VAL A 221 20.50 11.72 -5.33
C VAL A 221 21.24 13.03 -5.52
N PHE A 222 20.56 14.06 -6.05
CA PHE A 222 21.17 15.39 -6.18
C PHE A 222 21.60 15.95 -4.80
N ALA A 223 20.76 15.87 -3.79
CA ALA A 223 21.08 16.30 -2.44
C ALA A 223 22.26 15.50 -1.84
N ALA A 224 22.32 14.19 -2.08
CA ALA A 224 23.44 13.35 -1.64
C ALA A 224 24.77 13.74 -2.29
N VAL A 225 24.76 14.03 -3.59
CA VAL A 225 25.97 14.55 -4.29
C VAL A 225 26.40 15.90 -3.72
N ARG A 226 25.45 16.78 -3.42
CA ARG A 226 25.74 18.08 -2.79
C ARG A 226 26.37 17.90 -1.40
N LEU A 227 25.83 17.02 -0.57
CA LEU A 227 26.38 16.69 0.76
C LEU A 227 27.80 16.12 0.64
N ALA A 228 28.03 15.21 -0.30
CA ALA A 228 29.35 14.62 -0.53
C ALA A 228 30.41 15.66 -0.95
N ARG A 229 29.99 16.67 -1.73
CA ARG A 229 30.89 17.76 -2.18
C ARG A 229 31.09 18.86 -1.15
N ARG A 230 30.08 19.14 -0.32
CA ARG A 230 30.09 20.21 0.71
C ARG A 230 29.54 19.71 2.04
N PRO A 231 30.33 18.88 2.76
CA PRO A 231 29.88 18.26 4.02
C PRO A 231 29.88 19.21 5.22
N GLU A 232 30.16 20.51 4.99
CA GLU A 232 30.13 21.58 6.00
C GLU A 232 28.80 22.30 6.12
N GLN A 233 27.83 21.99 5.26
CA GLN A 233 26.51 22.63 5.27
C GLN A 233 25.42 21.65 4.88
N LEU A 234 24.16 21.95 5.26
CA LEU A 234 23.02 21.22 4.76
C LEU A 234 22.97 21.33 3.22
N PRO A 235 22.61 20.24 2.52
CA PRO A 235 22.51 20.29 1.08
C PRO A 235 21.47 21.36 0.64
N ASP A 236 21.93 22.35 -0.07
CA ASP A 236 21.07 23.33 -0.71
C ASP A 236 20.36 22.66 -1.90
N LEU A 237 19.05 22.65 -1.89
CA LEU A 237 18.23 22.12 -2.98
C LEU A 237 17.72 23.30 -3.83
N PRO A 238 18.13 23.38 -5.11
CA PRO A 238 17.67 24.45 -5.99
C PRO A 238 16.15 24.53 -6.03
N TRP A 239 15.59 25.74 -5.97
CA TRP A 239 14.15 25.94 -5.93
C TRP A 239 13.39 25.28 -7.09
N GLY A 240 13.98 25.25 -8.29
CA GLY A 240 13.38 24.54 -9.42
C GLY A 240 13.17 23.05 -9.12
N LEU A 241 14.15 22.40 -8.51
CA LEU A 241 14.04 20.99 -8.13
C LEU A 241 13.07 20.78 -6.96
N ALA A 242 13.08 21.69 -5.98
CA ALA A 242 12.11 21.68 -4.88
C ALA A 242 10.68 21.80 -5.42
N VAL A 243 10.40 22.74 -6.33
CA VAL A 243 9.10 22.90 -6.97
C VAL A 243 8.70 21.66 -7.76
N MET A 244 9.63 21.01 -8.48
CA MET A 244 9.33 19.75 -9.18
C MET A 244 8.88 18.65 -8.19
N VAL A 245 9.54 18.51 -7.05
CA VAL A 245 9.12 17.58 -5.99
C VAL A 245 7.75 17.95 -5.43
N LEU A 246 7.47 19.22 -5.21
CA LEU A 246 6.17 19.69 -4.71
C LEU A 246 5.03 19.40 -5.69
N VAL A 247 5.23 19.71 -6.98
CA VAL A 247 4.25 19.42 -8.04
C VAL A 247 4.01 17.92 -8.14
N SER A 248 5.08 17.14 -8.10
CA SER A 248 5.02 15.67 -8.11
C SER A 248 4.23 15.13 -6.91
N ALA A 249 4.48 15.66 -5.71
CA ALA A 249 3.77 15.27 -4.49
C ALA A 249 2.27 15.65 -4.54
N ALA A 250 1.96 16.82 -5.09
CA ALA A 250 0.58 17.27 -5.30
C ALA A 250 -0.17 16.37 -6.31
N THR A 251 0.48 16.00 -7.43
CA THR A 251 -0.07 15.06 -8.41
C THR A 251 -0.33 13.70 -7.80
N TYR A 252 0.61 13.20 -6.98
CA TYR A 252 0.43 11.94 -6.25
C TYR A 252 -0.77 12.00 -5.30
N LEU A 253 -0.90 13.07 -4.51
CA LEU A 253 -2.03 13.26 -3.60
C LEU A 253 -3.36 13.32 -4.35
N ALA A 254 -3.41 14.06 -5.47
CA ALA A 254 -4.59 14.14 -6.31
C ALA A 254 -4.98 12.78 -6.88
N GLY A 255 -3.99 11.98 -7.33
CA GLY A 255 -4.19 10.59 -7.76
C GLY A 255 -4.82 9.75 -6.67
N LYS A 256 -4.26 9.78 -5.45
CA LYS A 256 -4.81 9.04 -4.30
C LYS A 256 -6.19 9.54 -3.88
N TYR A 257 -6.50 10.80 -4.10
CA TYR A 257 -7.84 11.33 -3.88
C TYR A 257 -8.83 10.87 -4.96
N ALA A 258 -8.40 10.72 -6.19
CA ALA A 258 -9.23 10.25 -7.30
C ALA A 258 -9.45 8.71 -7.31
N GLU A 259 -8.54 7.94 -6.66
CA GLU A 259 -8.65 6.49 -6.58
C GLU A 259 -9.93 6.03 -5.87
N GLY A 260 -10.50 4.90 -6.36
CA GLY A 260 -11.60 4.19 -5.73
C GLY A 260 -12.97 4.61 -6.21
N GLY A 261 -13.90 3.71 -6.00
CA GLY A 261 -15.33 3.86 -6.26
C GLY A 261 -16.10 3.01 -5.27
N ARG A 262 -17.31 3.43 -4.91
CA ARG A 262 -18.23 2.58 -4.18
C ARG A 262 -18.79 1.54 -5.15
N PRO A 263 -18.88 0.25 -4.77
CA PRO A 263 -19.55 -0.74 -5.60
C PRO A 263 -21.03 -0.37 -5.75
N VAL A 264 -21.59 -0.58 -6.94
CA VAL A 264 -22.96 -0.18 -7.24
C VAL A 264 -23.69 -1.28 -8.01
N ILE A 265 -24.94 -1.56 -7.60
CA ILE A 265 -25.89 -2.35 -8.37
C ILE A 265 -26.63 -1.41 -9.32
N LEU A 266 -26.60 -1.73 -10.61
CA LEU A 266 -27.33 -1.01 -11.66
C LEU A 266 -28.65 -1.72 -12.03
N SER A 267 -28.64 -3.06 -12.05
CA SER A 267 -29.85 -3.85 -12.32
C SER A 267 -29.74 -5.24 -11.72
N VAL A 268 -30.88 -5.83 -11.41
CA VAL A 268 -31.03 -7.23 -11.02
C VAL A 268 -32.06 -7.83 -11.96
N VAL A 269 -31.69 -8.89 -12.66
CA VAL A 269 -32.55 -9.58 -13.63
C VAL A 269 -32.49 -11.08 -13.42
N ARG A 270 -33.41 -11.82 -13.96
CA ARG A 270 -33.37 -13.27 -13.98
C ARG A 270 -32.16 -13.74 -14.81
N ALA A 271 -31.45 -14.77 -14.38
CA ALA A 271 -30.31 -15.28 -15.11
C ALA A 271 -30.73 -15.91 -16.45
N ARG A 272 -29.93 -15.74 -17.50
CA ARG A 272 -30.20 -16.30 -18.84
C ARG A 272 -30.44 -17.81 -18.81
N GLU A 273 -29.73 -18.51 -17.96
CA GLU A 273 -29.87 -19.96 -17.79
C GLU A 273 -31.24 -20.36 -17.17
N ALA A 274 -31.92 -19.41 -16.52
CA ALA A 274 -33.26 -19.63 -15.94
C ALA A 274 -34.41 -19.40 -16.90
N GLY A 275 -34.17 -18.95 -18.17
CA GLY A 275 -35.18 -18.73 -19.20
C GLY A 275 -35.41 -17.27 -19.54
N ASP A 276 -36.66 -16.82 -19.58
CA ASP A 276 -37.05 -15.46 -19.98
C ASP A 276 -36.45 -14.41 -18.99
N LEU A 277 -35.68 -13.47 -19.52
CA LEU A 277 -35.03 -12.41 -18.72
C LEU A 277 -36.02 -11.41 -18.13
N ASP A 278 -37.17 -11.24 -18.78
CA ASP A 278 -38.21 -10.30 -18.38
C ASP A 278 -39.29 -10.98 -17.52
N GLY A 279 -39.19 -12.29 -17.28
CA GLY A 279 -40.08 -13.04 -16.43
C GLY A 279 -39.94 -12.70 -14.95
N PRO A 280 -40.97 -13.00 -14.13
CA PRO A 280 -40.90 -12.77 -12.67
C PRO A 280 -39.78 -13.61 -12.06
N ILE A 281 -39.02 -13.02 -11.12
CA ILE A 281 -38.03 -13.72 -10.36
C ILE A 281 -38.74 -14.59 -9.33
N ARG A 282 -38.39 -15.88 -9.26
CA ARG A 282 -38.98 -16.84 -8.32
C ARG A 282 -37.94 -17.30 -7.31
N THR A 283 -38.43 -17.78 -6.17
CA THR A 283 -37.58 -18.50 -5.21
C THR A 283 -36.94 -19.72 -5.88
N GLY A 284 -35.64 -19.89 -5.70
CA GLY A 284 -34.86 -20.95 -6.36
C GLY A 284 -34.33 -20.62 -7.76
N ASP A 285 -34.78 -19.52 -8.39
CA ASP A 285 -34.18 -19.04 -9.65
C ASP A 285 -32.76 -18.47 -9.42
N ASP A 286 -31.91 -18.55 -10.43
CA ASP A 286 -30.68 -17.78 -10.44
C ASP A 286 -30.94 -16.35 -10.93
N ILE A 287 -30.40 -15.36 -10.24
CA ILE A 287 -30.43 -13.94 -10.63
C ILE A 287 -29.07 -13.45 -11.04
N GLU A 288 -29.03 -12.59 -12.05
CA GLU A 288 -27.85 -11.82 -12.45
C GLU A 288 -27.93 -10.42 -11.85
N ILE A 289 -26.96 -10.08 -10.99
CA ILE A 289 -26.77 -8.76 -10.43
C ILE A 289 -25.72 -8.06 -11.30
N ARG A 290 -26.10 -7.00 -11.98
CA ARG A 290 -25.25 -6.22 -12.87
C ARG A 290 -24.90 -4.89 -12.23
N GLY A 291 -23.63 -4.49 -12.33
CA GLY A 291 -23.15 -3.28 -11.69
C GLY A 291 -21.69 -3.00 -11.97
N ALA A 292 -20.99 -2.43 -10.99
CA ALA A 292 -19.57 -2.15 -11.08
C ALA A 292 -18.92 -2.19 -9.69
N GLY A 293 -17.64 -2.57 -9.66
CA GLY A 293 -16.83 -2.56 -8.45
C GLY A 293 -17.13 -3.72 -7.49
N PHE A 294 -17.70 -4.84 -7.97
CA PHE A 294 -18.01 -5.99 -7.12
C PHE A 294 -16.75 -6.72 -6.64
N VAL A 295 -15.74 -6.82 -7.50
CA VAL A 295 -14.46 -7.45 -7.14
C VAL A 295 -13.43 -6.38 -6.82
N PRO A 296 -13.10 -6.18 -5.52
CA PRO A 296 -12.11 -5.19 -5.13
C PRO A 296 -10.74 -5.47 -5.76
N PRO A 297 -9.97 -4.43 -6.11
CA PRO A 297 -8.60 -4.61 -6.55
C PRO A 297 -7.78 -5.46 -5.57
N GLY A 298 -7.12 -6.50 -6.08
CA GLY A 298 -6.34 -7.44 -5.27
C GLY A 298 -7.16 -8.55 -4.59
N ALA A 299 -8.48 -8.66 -4.85
CA ALA A 299 -9.35 -9.71 -4.30
C ALA A 299 -9.61 -10.88 -5.28
N GLN A 300 -8.75 -11.08 -6.27
CA GLN A 300 -8.97 -12.10 -7.32
C GLN A 300 -8.72 -13.55 -6.86
N GLY A 301 -8.17 -13.76 -5.67
CA GLY A 301 -7.98 -15.08 -5.09
C GLY A 301 -9.28 -15.70 -4.58
N ALA A 302 -9.44 -17.03 -4.72
CA ALA A 302 -10.62 -17.77 -4.25
C ALA A 302 -10.93 -17.51 -2.78
N ASP A 303 -9.89 -17.45 -1.93
CA ASP A 303 -9.97 -17.18 -0.50
C ASP A 303 -10.61 -15.81 -0.14
N ARG A 304 -10.52 -14.86 -1.05
CA ARG A 304 -11.08 -13.52 -0.90
C ARG A 304 -12.45 -13.42 -1.51
N LEU A 305 -12.62 -13.96 -2.72
CA LEU A 305 -13.91 -13.99 -3.40
C LEU A 305 -14.97 -14.79 -2.63
N ALA A 306 -14.56 -15.85 -1.92
CA ALA A 306 -15.44 -16.64 -1.06
C ALA A 306 -16.09 -15.84 0.10
N ARG A 307 -15.54 -14.66 0.43
CA ARG A 307 -16.11 -13.77 1.45
C ARG A 307 -17.22 -12.85 0.92
N MET A 308 -17.45 -12.88 -0.38
CA MET A 308 -18.52 -12.08 -0.98
C MET A 308 -19.87 -12.67 -0.63
N VAL A 309 -20.76 -11.79 -0.17
CA VAL A 309 -22.11 -12.17 0.27
C VAL A 309 -23.12 -11.27 -0.44
N VAL A 310 -24.19 -11.85 -0.93
CA VAL A 310 -25.37 -11.14 -1.39
C VAL A 310 -26.47 -11.27 -0.33
N ARG A 311 -27.01 -10.15 0.09
CA ARG A 311 -28.21 -10.11 0.93
C ARG A 311 -29.41 -10.04 0.04
N VAL A 312 -30.35 -10.99 0.17
CA VAL A 312 -31.64 -10.99 -0.50
C VAL A 312 -32.69 -10.90 0.61
N GLY A 313 -33.18 -9.71 0.85
CA GLY A 313 -33.99 -9.44 2.05
C GLY A 313 -33.20 -9.66 3.33
N ALA A 314 -33.68 -10.56 4.19
CA ALA A 314 -33.02 -10.95 5.42
C ALA A 314 -31.98 -12.10 5.23
N VAL A 315 -32.00 -12.76 4.09
CA VAL A 315 -31.18 -13.97 3.85
C VAL A 315 -29.83 -13.59 3.24
N HIS A 316 -28.77 -14.24 3.73
CA HIS A 316 -27.40 -14.06 3.23
C HIS A 316 -26.99 -15.24 2.36
N VAL A 317 -26.55 -14.95 1.14
CA VAL A 317 -26.11 -15.95 0.15
C VAL A 317 -24.66 -15.71 -0.19
N HIS A 318 -23.82 -16.72 -0.03
CA HIS A 318 -22.46 -16.66 -0.55
C HIS A 318 -22.47 -16.71 -2.08
N VAL A 319 -21.66 -15.86 -2.71
CA VAL A 319 -21.56 -15.83 -4.17
C VAL A 319 -20.91 -17.12 -4.66
N PRO A 320 -21.59 -17.92 -5.52
CA PRO A 320 -21.01 -19.16 -6.04
C PRO A 320 -19.75 -18.89 -6.84
N LEU A 321 -18.64 -19.57 -6.50
CA LEU A 321 -17.39 -19.45 -7.25
C LEU A 321 -17.40 -20.42 -8.43
N ILE A 322 -17.32 -19.91 -9.66
CA ILE A 322 -17.23 -20.73 -10.88
C ILE A 322 -15.83 -20.54 -11.48
N PRO A 323 -14.90 -21.50 -11.23
CA PRO A 323 -13.52 -21.37 -11.71
C PRO A 323 -13.45 -21.60 -13.22
N VAL A 324 -12.60 -20.84 -13.90
CA VAL A 324 -12.22 -20.99 -15.32
C VAL A 324 -10.71 -20.83 -15.45
N PRO A 325 -10.08 -21.29 -16.52
CA PRO A 325 -8.67 -21.03 -16.76
C PRO A 325 -8.35 -19.54 -16.68
N GLY A 326 -7.45 -19.17 -15.75
CA GLY A 326 -7.05 -17.77 -15.54
C GLY A 326 -7.90 -16.96 -14.56
N GLY A 327 -8.92 -17.54 -13.90
CA GLY A 327 -9.70 -16.80 -12.90
C GLY A 327 -11.06 -17.42 -12.58
N PHE A 328 -12.08 -16.57 -12.50
CA PHE A 328 -13.45 -16.98 -12.20
C PHE A 328 -14.42 -16.38 -13.22
N ARG A 329 -15.38 -17.19 -13.68
CA ARG A 329 -16.51 -16.71 -14.46
C ARG A 329 -17.55 -16.00 -13.58
N ASN A 330 -17.68 -16.44 -12.33
CA ASN A 330 -18.48 -15.85 -11.28
C ASN A 330 -17.69 -15.90 -9.96
N PRO A 331 -17.55 -14.78 -9.22
CA PRO A 331 -17.96 -13.41 -9.53
C PRO A 331 -17.02 -12.70 -10.54
N THR A 332 -17.56 -11.69 -11.23
CA THR A 332 -16.77 -10.71 -11.97
C THR A 332 -16.95 -9.30 -11.38
N ASP A 333 -16.17 -8.34 -11.84
CA ASP A 333 -16.28 -6.95 -11.35
C ASP A 333 -17.63 -6.29 -11.70
N THR A 334 -18.31 -6.77 -12.74
CA THR A 334 -19.53 -6.17 -13.27
C THR A 334 -20.77 -7.07 -13.21
N LEU A 335 -20.58 -8.36 -12.93
CA LEU A 335 -21.65 -9.34 -12.96
C LEU A 335 -21.48 -10.37 -11.84
N LEU A 336 -22.55 -10.62 -11.10
CA LEU A 336 -22.68 -11.71 -10.13
C LEU A 336 -23.89 -12.55 -10.46
N THR A 337 -23.76 -13.87 -10.42
CA THR A 337 -24.89 -14.80 -10.51
C THR A 337 -25.04 -15.49 -9.15
N VAL A 338 -26.23 -15.39 -8.57
CA VAL A 338 -26.55 -16.00 -7.27
C VAL A 338 -27.94 -16.62 -7.30
N PRO A 339 -28.18 -17.73 -6.59
CA PRO A 339 -29.52 -18.27 -6.43
C PRO A 339 -30.35 -17.42 -5.45
N VAL A 340 -31.63 -17.25 -5.73
CA VAL A 340 -32.60 -16.72 -4.76
C VAL A 340 -32.92 -17.84 -3.76
N PRO A 341 -32.63 -17.66 -2.46
CA PRO A 341 -32.94 -18.71 -1.48
C PRO A 341 -34.44 -19.02 -1.38
N ALA A 342 -34.75 -20.29 -1.10
CA ALA A 342 -36.14 -20.71 -0.90
C ALA A 342 -36.77 -20.07 0.36
N ASP A 343 -35.94 -19.63 1.31
CA ASP A 343 -36.38 -19.00 2.57
C ASP A 343 -36.72 -17.51 2.40
N VAL A 344 -36.60 -16.95 1.19
CA VAL A 344 -36.97 -15.57 0.92
C VAL A 344 -38.49 -15.47 0.78
N GLU A 345 -39.12 -14.63 1.60
CA GLU A 345 -40.53 -14.38 1.50
C GLU A 345 -40.90 -13.71 0.18
N PRO A 346 -41.95 -14.20 -0.55
CA PRO A 346 -42.43 -13.56 -1.76
C PRO A 346 -42.85 -12.12 -1.51
N GLY A 347 -42.60 -11.23 -2.45
CA GLY A 347 -42.93 -9.81 -2.35
C GLY A 347 -41.78 -8.92 -2.81
N ARG A 348 -41.82 -7.66 -2.41
CA ARG A 348 -40.76 -6.68 -2.73
C ARG A 348 -39.59 -6.85 -1.77
N VAL A 349 -38.44 -7.29 -2.31
CA VAL A 349 -37.24 -7.65 -1.56
C VAL A 349 -36.08 -6.75 -1.97
N GLU A 350 -35.26 -6.32 -1.01
CA GLU A 350 -34.03 -5.56 -1.29
C GLU A 350 -32.85 -6.51 -1.50
N VAL A 351 -32.12 -6.28 -2.59
CA VAL A 351 -30.86 -6.97 -2.92
C VAL A 351 -29.69 -6.04 -2.65
N GLN A 352 -28.68 -6.51 -1.93
CA GLN A 352 -27.46 -5.77 -1.61
C GLN A 352 -26.25 -6.71 -1.68
N VAL A 353 -25.13 -6.24 -2.27
CA VAL A 353 -23.88 -6.99 -2.30
C VAL A 353 -22.92 -6.46 -1.26
N VAL A 354 -22.31 -7.37 -0.50
CA VAL A 354 -21.17 -7.09 0.39
C VAL A 354 -19.94 -7.69 -0.28
N THR A 355 -19.00 -6.82 -0.68
CA THR A 355 -17.79 -7.23 -1.41
C THR A 355 -16.78 -7.93 -0.49
N ALA A 356 -15.75 -8.54 -1.06
CA ALA A 356 -14.65 -9.17 -0.34
C ALA A 356 -13.87 -8.22 0.60
N ALA A 357 -14.00 -6.91 0.40
CA ALA A 357 -13.45 -5.86 1.26
C ALA A 357 -14.43 -5.44 2.39
N GLY A 358 -15.61 -6.05 2.48
CA GLY A 358 -16.65 -5.69 3.44
C GLY A 358 -17.41 -4.39 3.11
N VAL A 359 -17.30 -3.89 1.87
CA VAL A 359 -17.99 -2.68 1.43
C VAL A 359 -19.35 -3.06 0.84
N GLU A 360 -20.38 -2.33 1.25
CA GLU A 360 -21.76 -2.55 0.82
C GLU A 360 -22.10 -1.69 -0.41
N THR A 361 -22.87 -2.30 -1.35
CA THR A 361 -23.47 -1.56 -2.48
C THR A 361 -24.67 -0.72 -2.05
N ASN A 362 -25.27 0.00 -3.01
CA ASN A 362 -26.66 0.45 -2.85
C ASN A 362 -27.59 -0.75 -2.73
N ARG A 363 -28.78 -0.51 -2.19
CA ARG A 363 -29.87 -1.47 -2.17
C ARG A 363 -30.69 -1.36 -3.44
N TYR A 364 -31.03 -2.49 -4.02
CA TYR A 364 -31.84 -2.57 -5.23
C TYR A 364 -33.09 -3.42 -4.96
N ALA A 365 -34.27 -2.85 -5.19
CA ALA A 365 -35.52 -3.53 -4.93
C ALA A 365 -35.92 -4.41 -6.12
N VAL A 366 -36.32 -5.64 -5.86
CA VAL A 366 -36.84 -6.61 -6.84
C VAL A 366 -38.12 -7.23 -6.31
N ASP A 367 -39.01 -7.64 -7.20
CA ASP A 367 -40.21 -8.39 -6.85
C ASP A 367 -39.94 -9.89 -7.03
N VAL A 368 -40.09 -10.65 -5.94
CA VAL A 368 -39.91 -12.11 -5.91
C VAL A 368 -41.27 -12.76 -5.78
N THR A 369 -41.54 -13.74 -6.61
CA THR A 369 -42.77 -14.55 -6.62
C THR A 369 -42.48 -15.98 -6.16
N GLU A 370 -43.53 -16.73 -5.82
CA GLU A 370 -43.42 -18.16 -5.52
C GLU A 370 -43.02 -18.99 -6.74
#